data_26f6e857e163a0b797bd72af027d3a6e
#
_entry.id   26f6e857e163a0b797bd72af027d3a6e
#
_cell.length_a   1.000
_cell.length_b   1.000
_cell.length_c   1.000
_cell.angle_alpha   90.00
_cell.angle_beta   90.00
_cell.angle_gamma   90.00
#
_symmetry.space_group_name_H-M   'P 1'
#
loop_
_entity.id
_entity.type
_entity.pdbx_description
1 polymer ?
#
loop_
_entity_poly.entity_id
_entity_poly.type
_entity_poly.pdbx_seq_one_letter_code
_entity_poly.pdbx_strand_id
1 'polypeptide(L)'
;MKNKALTLMLCGLMAVSAVSCAGKGETSSATVETTAAATTAEAATEAETEPATEPTTKMTVEYYEGLICSDNMTEKEKERSSFREFTLLDPEKCFSLSKNGRNFYAMPDAAELKVKKFTDDIREIKIYDEQLDTDFLVHIILPPDYDENKEYPVFLMTDPAYWFKFIPDLRQLISDGEIEPLIFVTLGYDYDRNGGGDEERLDKFIIRQKEFLDFITDDLMRTVALNYKIDESRSVFFGHSCGGTFSHYALCNSDRYEYQPFARYIMGSMAFWNYYHSFDEQLYDPSVITDPYAYTREFDYFDRNEAMDKNVFICAGGRENRSFEDCYGDNKNMTEEATALYERLISHGTDAELKIYEDCYHNNYVEDMLKDYLKQNFPPEDKTQN
;
A
#
# COMPACT_ATOMS: atom_id res chain seq x y z
N MET A 1 -15.07 -25.81 32.27
CA MET A 1 -15.35 -24.36 32.36
C MET A 1 -14.20 -23.70 33.10
N LYS A 2 -13.23 -23.18 32.39
CA LYS A 2 -12.18 -22.30 32.92
C LYS A 2 -11.99 -21.21 31.86
N ASN A 3 -12.49 -20.02 32.15
CA ASN A 3 -12.26 -18.82 31.34
C ASN A 3 -10.76 -18.50 31.34
N LYS A 4 -10.12 -18.66 30.21
CA LYS A 4 -8.81 -18.03 29.95
C LYS A 4 -9.10 -16.69 29.31
N ALA A 5 -8.75 -15.63 30.00
CA ALA A 5 -8.72 -14.27 29.44
C ALA A 5 -7.66 -14.27 28.34
N LEU A 6 -8.08 -14.01 27.12
CA LEU A 6 -7.23 -13.90 25.97
C LEU A 6 -6.57 -12.52 26.01
N THR A 7 -5.29 -12.48 26.28
CA THR A 7 -4.48 -11.26 26.14
C THR A 7 -4.20 -11.08 24.65
N LEU A 8 -4.96 -10.21 24.01
CA LEU A 8 -4.64 -9.73 22.65
C LEU A 8 -3.32 -8.95 22.73
N MET A 9 -2.22 -9.56 22.32
CA MET A 9 -0.99 -8.85 22.04
C MET A 9 -1.04 -8.40 20.58
N LEU A 10 -1.51 -7.16 20.38
CA LEU A 10 -1.49 -6.48 19.09
C LEU A 10 -0.04 -6.18 18.72
N CYS A 11 0.54 -6.97 17.84
CA CYS A 11 1.76 -6.64 17.11
C CYS A 11 1.50 -5.63 15.96
N GLY A 12 0.59 -4.72 16.12
CA GLY A 12 0.19 -3.73 15.12
C GLY A 12 0.48 -2.28 15.51
N LEU A 13 1.02 -2.00 16.68
CA LEU A 13 1.25 -0.63 17.14
C LEU A 13 2.74 -0.31 17.30
N MET A 14 3.45 -0.15 16.20
CA MET A 14 4.52 0.85 16.17
C MET A 14 3.95 2.18 15.71
N ALA A 15 3.10 2.77 16.54
CA ALA A 15 2.85 4.20 16.51
C ALA A 15 4.15 4.86 16.96
N VAL A 16 4.94 5.34 16.02
CA VAL A 16 6.09 6.18 16.30
C VAL A 16 5.56 7.51 16.81
N SER A 17 5.57 7.68 18.13
CA SER A 17 5.48 8.99 18.78
C SER A 17 6.70 9.78 18.37
N ALA A 18 6.51 10.79 17.53
CA ALA A 18 7.52 11.82 17.30
C ALA A 18 7.75 12.57 18.62
N VAL A 19 8.83 12.25 19.31
CA VAL A 19 9.31 13.03 20.45
C VAL A 19 10.02 14.25 19.89
N SER A 20 9.30 15.37 19.85
CA SER A 20 9.91 16.69 19.72
C SER A 20 10.53 17.07 21.06
N CYS A 21 11.85 17.19 21.12
CA CYS A 21 12.54 17.78 22.25
C CYS A 21 12.47 19.30 22.17
N ALA A 22 11.69 19.92 23.06
CA ALA A 22 11.92 21.32 23.41
C ALA A 22 11.43 21.62 24.84
N GLY A 23 12.37 22.03 25.70
CA GLY A 23 12.22 23.13 26.67
C GLY A 23 11.43 22.91 27.96
N LYS A 24 12.16 22.94 29.04
CA LYS A 24 11.71 23.04 30.44
C LYS A 24 10.83 24.26 30.72
N GLY A 25 9.80 24.08 31.59
CA GLY A 25 9.06 25.18 32.21
C GLY A 25 8.17 24.64 33.33
N GLU A 26 8.33 25.17 34.52
CA GLU A 26 7.88 24.74 35.84
C GLU A 26 6.36 24.89 36.09
N THR A 27 5.86 23.94 36.87
CA THR A 27 4.81 23.96 37.91
C THR A 27 3.77 25.09 37.97
N SER A 28 2.46 24.72 38.00
CA SER A 28 1.54 25.18 39.06
C SER A 28 0.27 24.32 39.10
N SER A 29 -0.05 23.80 40.27
CA SER A 29 -1.27 23.11 40.65
C SER A 29 -2.41 24.11 40.94
N ALA A 30 -3.64 23.83 40.51
CA ALA A 30 -4.83 24.38 41.11
C ALA A 30 -5.99 23.38 41.01
N THR A 31 -6.37 22.84 42.11
CA THR A 31 -7.62 22.18 42.43
C THR A 31 -8.79 23.19 42.43
N VAL A 32 -9.90 22.88 41.82
CA VAL A 32 -11.19 23.51 42.13
C VAL A 32 -12.30 22.45 42.08
N GLU A 33 -13.12 22.56 43.09
CA GLU A 33 -14.14 21.65 43.59
C GLU A 33 -15.42 21.59 42.74
N THR A 34 -16.06 20.47 42.92
CA THR A 34 -17.45 20.12 42.56
C THR A 34 -18.48 21.01 43.26
N THR A 35 -19.51 21.46 42.55
CA THR A 35 -20.82 21.70 43.16
C THR A 35 -21.96 21.29 42.23
N ALA A 36 -22.75 20.35 42.72
CA ALA A 36 -24.02 19.93 42.14
C ALA A 36 -25.13 20.92 42.52
N ALA A 37 -26.03 21.20 41.60
CA ALA A 37 -27.34 21.74 41.92
C ALA A 37 -28.41 21.10 41.02
N ALA A 38 -29.34 20.44 41.66
CA ALA A 38 -30.56 19.92 41.09
C ALA A 38 -31.64 21.00 41.10
N THR A 39 -32.45 21.10 40.03
CA THR A 39 -33.82 21.69 40.16
C THR A 39 -34.72 21.16 39.03
N THR A 40 -35.71 20.42 39.44
CA THR A 40 -37.13 20.27 39.11
C THR A 40 -37.66 20.48 37.70
N ALA A 41 -38.45 19.49 37.34
CA ALA A 41 -39.30 19.33 36.16
C ALA A 41 -40.47 20.34 36.11
N GLU A 42 -40.81 20.76 34.90
CA GLU A 42 -42.17 21.14 34.55
C GLU A 42 -42.51 20.60 33.16
N ALA A 43 -43.66 19.95 33.09
CA ALA A 43 -44.22 19.32 31.92
C ALA A 43 -44.90 20.36 31.02
N ALA A 44 -44.63 20.32 29.72
CA ALA A 44 -45.50 20.98 28.73
C ALA A 44 -45.59 20.10 27.46
N THR A 45 -46.80 19.77 27.21
CA THR A 45 -47.56 19.18 26.13
C THR A 45 -46.90 19.07 24.75
N GLU A 46 -47.13 17.89 24.17
CA GLU A 46 -46.85 17.45 22.81
C GLU A 46 -47.42 18.38 21.72
N ALA A 47 -46.60 18.68 20.76
CA ALA A 47 -47.01 18.93 19.38
C ALA A 47 -46.19 18.00 18.48
N GLU A 48 -46.86 17.00 17.92
CA GLU A 48 -46.34 16.16 16.85
C GLU A 48 -45.96 17.05 15.65
N THR A 49 -44.70 17.24 15.43
CA THR A 49 -44.15 17.67 14.14
C THR A 49 -43.60 16.46 13.45
N GLU A 50 -44.18 16.09 12.30
CA GLU A 50 -43.64 15.13 11.37
C GLU A 50 -42.16 15.42 11.09
N PRO A 51 -41.29 14.39 11.04
CA PRO A 51 -39.89 14.60 10.69
C PRO A 51 -39.86 15.04 9.23
N ALA A 52 -39.34 16.25 8.98
CA ALA A 52 -38.97 16.69 7.66
C ALA A 52 -37.96 15.71 7.12
N THR A 53 -38.36 14.96 6.10
CA THR A 53 -37.50 14.16 5.26
C THR A 53 -36.46 15.10 4.64
N GLU A 54 -35.24 15.07 5.16
CA GLU A 54 -34.11 15.68 4.48
C GLU A 54 -34.04 15.11 3.06
N PRO A 55 -33.87 15.94 2.03
CA PRO A 55 -33.68 15.43 0.70
C PRO A 55 -32.37 14.65 0.69
N THR A 56 -32.47 13.33 0.69
CA THR A 56 -31.35 12.48 0.29
C THR A 56 -30.99 12.89 -1.14
N THR A 57 -30.03 13.78 -1.26
CA THR A 57 -29.39 14.05 -2.53
C THR A 57 -28.74 12.74 -2.93
N LYS A 58 -29.41 11.98 -3.78
CA LYS A 58 -28.78 10.88 -4.51
C LYS A 58 -27.63 11.52 -5.26
N MET A 59 -26.42 11.35 -4.75
CA MET A 59 -25.23 11.61 -5.56
C MET A 59 -25.33 10.69 -6.76
N THR A 60 -25.61 11.30 -7.90
CA THR A 60 -25.35 10.69 -9.19
C THR A 60 -23.83 10.54 -9.26
N VAL A 61 -23.35 9.34 -9.03
CA VAL A 61 -22.00 8.94 -9.43
C VAL A 61 -22.04 9.05 -10.95
N GLU A 62 -21.44 10.09 -11.51
CA GLU A 62 -21.18 10.14 -12.93
C GLU A 62 -20.13 9.06 -13.18
N TYR A 63 -20.58 7.92 -13.70
CA TYR A 63 -19.69 6.91 -14.20
C TYR A 63 -19.01 7.51 -15.42
N TYR A 64 -17.68 7.51 -15.44
CA TYR A 64 -16.97 7.72 -16.69
C TYR A 64 -17.39 6.60 -17.64
N GLU A 65 -18.14 6.93 -18.68
CA GLU A 65 -18.36 6.04 -19.81
C GLU A 65 -16.98 5.74 -20.38
N GLY A 66 -16.45 4.54 -20.13
CA GLY A 66 -15.31 4.08 -20.86
C GLY A 66 -14.15 3.41 -20.16
N LEU A 67 -14.26 2.98 -18.89
CA LEU A 67 -13.21 2.09 -18.37
C LEU A 67 -13.25 0.77 -19.17
N ILE A 68 -12.17 0.48 -19.88
CA ILE A 68 -12.00 -0.80 -20.57
C ILE A 68 -11.42 -1.78 -19.54
N CYS A 69 -12.24 -2.69 -19.06
CA CYS A 69 -11.82 -3.74 -18.15
C CYS A 69 -11.07 -4.84 -18.89
N SER A 70 -10.16 -5.52 -18.19
CA SER A 70 -9.50 -6.72 -18.69
C SER A 70 -10.51 -7.77 -19.16
N ASP A 71 -10.20 -8.46 -20.25
CA ASP A 71 -11.02 -9.58 -20.74
C ASP A 71 -10.96 -10.80 -19.81
N ASN A 72 -9.98 -10.86 -18.92
CA ASN A 72 -9.84 -11.90 -17.90
C ASN A 72 -10.87 -11.75 -16.77
N MET A 73 -11.35 -10.52 -16.53
CA MET A 73 -12.38 -10.26 -15.53
C MET A 73 -13.71 -10.92 -15.90
N THR A 74 -14.34 -11.55 -14.92
CA THR A 74 -15.69 -12.10 -15.04
C THR A 74 -16.73 -10.98 -15.23
N GLU A 75 -17.92 -11.32 -15.72
CA GLU A 75 -19.01 -10.33 -15.84
C GLU A 75 -19.41 -9.75 -14.47
N LYS A 76 -19.34 -10.54 -13.40
CA LYS A 76 -19.63 -10.09 -12.04
C LYS A 76 -18.59 -9.08 -11.53
N GLU A 77 -17.33 -9.30 -11.84
CA GLU A 77 -16.25 -8.39 -11.51
C GLU A 77 -16.40 -7.06 -12.26
N LYS A 78 -16.69 -7.11 -13.55
CA LYS A 78 -16.96 -5.93 -14.38
C LYS A 78 -18.17 -5.14 -13.87
N GLU A 79 -19.28 -5.82 -13.56
CA GLU A 79 -20.48 -5.16 -13.05
C GLU A 79 -20.28 -4.50 -11.67
N ARG A 80 -19.44 -5.10 -10.83
CA ARG A 80 -19.16 -4.61 -9.48
C ARG A 80 -18.04 -3.58 -9.43
N SER A 81 -17.18 -3.55 -10.44
CA SER A 81 -16.11 -2.58 -10.57
C SER A 81 -16.66 -1.23 -11.05
N SER A 82 -16.03 -0.15 -10.67
CA SER A 82 -16.45 1.20 -11.01
C SER A 82 -15.29 2.14 -11.14
N PHE A 83 -15.44 3.09 -12.05
CA PHE A 83 -14.50 4.18 -12.27
C PHE A 83 -15.16 5.47 -11.83
N ARG A 84 -14.47 6.31 -11.05
CA ARG A 84 -15.01 7.60 -10.62
C ARG A 84 -13.94 8.67 -10.55
N GLU A 85 -14.36 9.93 -10.59
CA GLU A 85 -13.48 11.03 -10.27
C GLU A 85 -13.04 10.95 -8.82
N PHE A 86 -11.75 11.15 -8.62
CA PHE A 86 -11.18 11.28 -7.30
C PHE A 86 -11.50 12.67 -6.75
N THR A 87 -12.32 12.74 -5.72
CA THR A 87 -12.61 13.98 -5.05
C THR A 87 -12.05 13.99 -3.64
N LEU A 88 -10.86 14.52 -3.47
CA LEU A 88 -10.31 14.89 -2.15
C LEU A 88 -11.16 15.91 -1.41
N LEU A 89 -12.06 16.58 -2.12
CA LEU A 89 -12.96 17.58 -1.57
C LEU A 89 -14.08 16.96 -0.72
N ASP A 90 -14.23 15.65 -0.80
CA ASP A 90 -15.08 14.91 0.12
C ASP A 90 -14.20 14.13 1.10
N PRO A 91 -13.77 14.77 2.21
CA PRO A 91 -12.96 14.08 3.23
C PRO A 91 -13.69 12.85 3.80
N GLU A 92 -15.01 12.76 3.63
CA GLU A 92 -15.78 11.59 4.02
C GLU A 92 -15.55 10.40 3.07
N LYS A 93 -15.09 10.60 1.85
CA LYS A 93 -14.96 9.51 0.88
C LYS A 93 -13.55 8.97 0.71
N CYS A 94 -12.56 9.85 0.65
CA CYS A 94 -11.19 9.42 0.32
C CYS A 94 -10.28 9.35 1.54
N PHE A 95 -10.56 10.17 2.56
CA PHE A 95 -9.77 10.25 3.79
C PHE A 95 -10.64 10.14 5.04
N SER A 96 -11.91 9.78 4.86
CA SER A 96 -12.80 9.53 5.98
C SER A 96 -12.29 8.39 6.84
N LEU A 97 -12.65 8.44 8.09
CA LEU A 97 -12.55 7.29 8.95
C LEU A 97 -13.41 6.19 8.34
N SER A 98 -12.83 5.04 8.07
CA SER A 98 -13.59 3.84 7.79
C SER A 98 -14.54 3.54 8.93
N LYS A 99 -15.51 2.66 8.73
CA LYS A 99 -16.42 2.19 9.82
C LYS A 99 -15.66 1.69 11.04
N ASN A 100 -14.40 1.26 10.85
CA ASN A 100 -13.50 0.81 11.90
C ASN A 100 -12.66 1.94 12.51
N GLY A 101 -12.93 3.20 12.20
CA GLY A 101 -12.22 4.35 12.74
C GLY A 101 -10.84 4.59 12.12
N ARG A 102 -10.54 3.96 10.97
CA ARG A 102 -9.27 4.14 10.25
C ARG A 102 -9.48 5.07 9.07
N ASN A 103 -8.48 5.90 8.78
CA ASN A 103 -8.43 6.64 7.53
C ASN A 103 -7.98 5.68 6.42
N PHE A 104 -8.57 5.82 5.24
CA PHE A 104 -8.07 5.12 4.05
C PHE A 104 -6.60 5.39 3.81
N TYR A 105 -6.19 6.64 4.04
CA TYR A 105 -4.80 7.05 3.96
C TYR A 105 -4.46 7.95 5.15
N ALA A 106 -3.50 7.52 5.96
CA ALA A 106 -2.97 8.34 7.03
C ALA A 106 -2.12 9.47 6.45
N MET A 107 -2.77 10.57 6.08
CA MET A 107 -2.12 11.70 5.41
C MET A 107 -2.02 12.90 6.36
N PRO A 108 -0.81 13.46 6.56
CA PRO A 108 -0.66 14.75 7.24
C PRO A 108 -1.33 15.89 6.45
N ASP A 109 -1.86 16.88 7.15
CA ASP A 109 -2.50 18.06 6.54
C ASP A 109 -1.67 18.73 5.44
N ALA A 110 -0.34 18.77 5.63
CA ALA A 110 0.58 19.34 4.65
C ALA A 110 0.61 18.55 3.33
N ALA A 111 0.55 17.23 3.39
CA ALA A 111 0.49 16.38 2.21
C ALA A 111 -0.88 16.49 1.54
N GLU A 112 -1.97 16.51 2.31
CA GLU A 112 -3.32 16.71 1.80
C GLU A 112 -3.44 18.02 1.01
N LEU A 113 -2.88 19.12 1.52
CA LEU A 113 -2.86 20.41 0.81
C LEU A 113 -2.08 20.37 -0.51
N LYS A 114 -1.07 19.52 -0.61
CA LYS A 114 -0.35 19.30 -1.87
C LYS A 114 -1.18 18.49 -2.85
N VAL A 115 -1.81 17.41 -2.40
CA VAL A 115 -2.69 16.56 -3.24
C VAL A 115 -3.85 17.37 -3.82
N LYS A 116 -4.44 18.29 -3.06
CA LYS A 116 -5.51 19.20 -3.54
C LYS A 116 -5.15 20.03 -4.77
N LYS A 117 -3.88 20.13 -5.11
CA LYS A 117 -3.42 20.89 -6.29
C LYS A 117 -3.47 20.10 -7.60
N PHE A 118 -3.64 18.77 -7.52
CA PHE A 118 -3.62 17.89 -8.69
C PHE A 118 -4.70 16.79 -8.63
N THR A 119 -5.80 17.06 -7.95
CA THR A 119 -6.93 16.11 -7.87
C THR A 119 -7.46 15.72 -9.25
N ASP A 120 -7.45 16.66 -10.21
CA ASP A 120 -7.91 16.41 -11.58
C ASP A 120 -7.03 15.41 -12.34
N ASP A 121 -5.81 15.16 -11.85
CA ASP A 121 -4.88 14.17 -12.41
C ASP A 121 -5.01 12.80 -11.73
N ILE A 122 -5.91 12.66 -10.77
CA ILE A 122 -6.12 11.40 -10.06
C ILE A 122 -7.42 10.74 -10.54
N ARG A 123 -7.33 9.44 -10.84
CA ARG A 123 -8.49 8.59 -11.12
C ARG A 123 -8.62 7.57 -10.01
N GLU A 124 -9.84 7.37 -9.53
CA GLU A 124 -10.13 6.36 -8.53
C GLU A 124 -10.93 5.24 -9.17
N ILE A 125 -10.46 4.00 -9.00
CA ILE A 125 -11.10 2.81 -9.49
C ILE A 125 -11.40 1.90 -8.29
N LYS A 126 -12.60 1.39 -8.22
CA LYS A 126 -12.93 0.24 -7.38
C LYS A 126 -12.97 -0.98 -8.28
N ILE A 127 -12.10 -1.94 -8.02
CA ILE A 127 -12.08 -3.22 -8.73
C ILE A 127 -12.44 -4.31 -7.73
N TYR A 128 -13.46 -5.09 -8.07
CA TYR A 128 -13.83 -6.28 -7.32
C TYR A 128 -13.16 -7.49 -7.95
N ASP A 129 -12.54 -8.30 -7.12
CA ASP A 129 -12.03 -9.61 -7.49
C ASP A 129 -12.87 -10.70 -6.82
N GLU A 130 -13.41 -11.63 -7.62
CA GLU A 130 -14.31 -12.67 -7.14
C GLU A 130 -13.58 -13.78 -6.40
N GLN A 131 -12.37 -14.12 -6.82
CA GLN A 131 -11.56 -15.18 -6.22
C GLN A 131 -11.10 -14.77 -4.81
N LEU A 132 -10.71 -13.51 -4.63
CA LEU A 132 -10.32 -12.94 -3.34
C LEU A 132 -11.52 -12.47 -2.50
N ASP A 133 -12.71 -12.37 -3.11
CA ASP A 133 -13.92 -11.73 -2.56
C ASP A 133 -13.62 -10.35 -1.95
N THR A 134 -12.84 -9.55 -2.66
CA THR A 134 -12.28 -8.29 -2.16
C THR A 134 -12.57 -7.16 -3.12
N ASP A 135 -12.97 -5.99 -2.57
CA ASP A 135 -13.05 -4.74 -3.32
C ASP A 135 -11.74 -3.97 -3.11
N PHE A 136 -10.98 -3.82 -4.17
CA PHE A 136 -9.75 -3.04 -4.18
C PHE A 136 -10.03 -1.58 -4.52
N LEU A 137 -9.34 -0.68 -3.84
CA LEU A 137 -9.36 0.75 -4.12
C LEU A 137 -8.03 1.11 -4.79
N VAL A 138 -8.11 1.51 -6.04
CA VAL A 138 -6.95 1.83 -6.87
C VAL A 138 -6.98 3.30 -7.23
N HIS A 139 -5.85 4.00 -7.06
CA HIS A 139 -5.69 5.34 -7.60
C HIS A 139 -4.64 5.32 -8.70
N ILE A 140 -4.99 5.91 -9.84
CA ILE A 140 -4.08 6.18 -10.95
C ILE A 140 -3.78 7.67 -10.91
N ILE A 141 -2.53 8.02 -10.67
CA ILE A 141 -2.07 9.40 -10.57
C ILE A 141 -1.22 9.70 -11.81
N LEU A 142 -1.76 10.54 -12.66
CA LEU A 142 -1.11 10.96 -13.89
C LEU A 142 0.02 11.97 -13.60
N PRO A 143 1.10 11.95 -14.38
CA PRO A 143 2.14 12.97 -14.27
C PRO A 143 1.64 14.36 -14.63
N PRO A 144 2.34 15.43 -14.22
CA PRO A 144 2.12 16.76 -14.79
C PRO A 144 2.22 16.73 -16.32
N ASP A 145 1.36 17.49 -17.00
CA ASP A 145 1.35 17.59 -18.47
C ASP A 145 1.21 16.21 -19.17
N TYR A 146 0.40 15.32 -18.59
CA TYR A 146 0.12 14.01 -19.17
C TYR A 146 -0.36 14.12 -20.63
N ASP A 147 0.25 13.36 -21.52
CA ASP A 147 -0.10 13.26 -22.94
C ASP A 147 -0.54 11.81 -23.26
N GLU A 148 -1.82 11.63 -23.61
CA GLU A 148 -2.40 10.30 -23.94
C GLU A 148 -1.73 9.59 -25.11
N ASN A 149 -0.89 10.30 -25.89
CA ASN A 149 -0.18 9.74 -27.02
C ASN A 149 1.21 9.18 -26.67
N LYS A 150 1.70 9.48 -25.47
CA LYS A 150 2.98 8.99 -24.95
C LYS A 150 2.82 7.72 -24.12
N GLU A 151 3.88 6.92 -24.09
CA GLU A 151 4.01 5.80 -23.18
C GLU A 151 4.71 6.23 -21.90
N TYR A 152 4.27 5.70 -20.77
CA TYR A 152 4.82 6.01 -19.45
C TYR A 152 5.11 4.74 -18.66
N PRO A 153 6.24 4.65 -17.98
CA PRO A 153 6.41 3.59 -16.99
C PRO A 153 5.40 3.75 -15.86
N VAL A 154 4.90 2.62 -15.36
CA VAL A 154 4.02 2.59 -14.19
C VAL A 154 4.83 2.29 -12.94
N PHE A 155 4.59 3.05 -11.88
CA PHE A 155 5.07 2.75 -10.54
C PHE A 155 3.91 2.26 -9.69
N LEU A 156 3.77 0.93 -9.55
CA LEU A 156 2.76 0.33 -8.70
C LEU A 156 3.24 0.31 -7.25
N MET A 157 2.44 0.91 -6.37
CA MET A 157 2.68 1.02 -4.93
C MET A 157 1.60 0.26 -4.16
N THR A 158 2.00 -0.76 -3.43
CA THR A 158 1.10 -1.43 -2.47
C THR A 158 1.02 -0.64 -1.17
N ASP A 159 0.03 -0.94 -0.32
CA ASP A 159 -0.15 -0.31 0.99
C ASP A 159 -0.26 1.24 0.97
N PRO A 160 -1.11 1.84 0.12
CA PRO A 160 -1.20 3.29 0.04
C PRO A 160 -1.63 3.96 1.36
N ALA A 161 -2.27 3.22 2.25
CA ALA A 161 -2.57 3.71 3.61
C ALA A 161 -1.34 4.25 4.35
N TYR A 162 -0.15 3.74 4.01
CA TYR A 162 1.11 4.19 4.60
C TYR A 162 1.90 5.13 3.69
N TRP A 163 1.82 4.96 2.35
CA TRP A 163 2.77 5.55 1.41
C TRP A 163 2.18 6.62 0.49
N PHE A 164 0.85 6.68 0.32
CA PHE A 164 0.22 7.68 -0.54
C PHE A 164 0.62 9.12 -0.19
N LYS A 165 0.90 9.38 1.09
CA LYS A 165 1.36 10.69 1.58
C LYS A 165 2.65 11.19 0.92
N PHE A 166 3.44 10.31 0.30
CA PHE A 166 4.67 10.67 -0.40
C PHE A 166 4.44 11.00 -1.88
N ILE A 167 3.33 10.56 -2.45
CA ILE A 167 3.00 10.82 -3.87
C ILE A 167 3.13 12.30 -4.26
N PRO A 168 2.65 13.28 -3.45
CA PRO A 168 2.82 14.69 -3.81
C PRO A 168 4.28 15.12 -4.00
N ASP A 169 5.17 14.61 -3.16
CA ASP A 169 6.60 14.96 -3.23
C ASP A 169 7.31 14.22 -4.37
N LEU A 170 6.92 12.97 -4.65
CA LEU A 170 7.42 12.24 -5.81
C LEU A 170 6.96 12.88 -7.13
N ARG A 171 5.68 13.30 -7.20
CA ARG A 171 5.15 14.01 -8.36
C ARG A 171 5.81 15.38 -8.55
N GLN A 172 6.23 16.04 -7.46
CA GLN A 172 6.96 17.29 -7.53
C GLN A 172 8.32 17.12 -8.22
N LEU A 173 9.01 15.98 -8.03
CA LEU A 173 10.27 15.71 -8.76
C LEU A 173 10.07 15.73 -10.28
N ILE A 174 8.90 15.23 -10.77
CA ILE A 174 8.55 15.32 -12.18
C ILE A 174 8.37 16.78 -12.60
N SER A 175 7.59 17.55 -11.82
CA SER A 175 7.35 18.98 -12.10
C SER A 175 8.63 19.81 -12.13
N ASP A 176 9.58 19.48 -11.26
CA ASP A 176 10.88 20.16 -11.17
C ASP A 176 11.87 19.70 -12.26
N GLY A 177 11.50 18.66 -13.03
CA GLY A 177 12.35 18.09 -14.07
C GLY A 177 13.55 17.33 -13.51
N GLU A 178 13.45 16.83 -12.27
CA GLU A 178 14.48 16.01 -11.64
C GLU A 178 14.37 14.53 -12.04
N ILE A 179 13.18 14.10 -12.44
CA ILE A 179 12.90 12.77 -13.00
C ILE A 179 12.02 12.86 -14.22
N GLU A 180 12.04 11.81 -15.05
CA GLU A 180 11.10 11.69 -16.17
C GLU A 180 9.66 11.44 -15.68
N PRO A 181 8.64 11.75 -16.51
CA PRO A 181 7.25 11.50 -16.19
C PRO A 181 6.96 9.98 -16.09
N LEU A 182 6.22 9.60 -15.04
CA LEU A 182 5.70 8.24 -14.86
C LEU A 182 4.29 8.29 -14.25
N ILE A 183 3.52 7.22 -14.41
CA ILE A 183 2.20 7.06 -13.82
C ILE A 183 2.36 6.32 -12.49
N PHE A 184 1.90 6.93 -11.39
CA PHE A 184 1.79 6.21 -10.13
C PHE A 184 0.46 5.46 -10.08
N VAL A 185 0.51 4.20 -9.68
CA VAL A 185 -0.69 3.39 -9.39
C VAL A 185 -0.60 2.94 -7.94
N THR A 186 -1.60 3.24 -7.13
CA THR A 186 -1.64 2.78 -5.75
C THR A 186 -2.73 1.74 -5.58
N LEU A 187 -2.38 0.61 -4.97
CA LEU A 187 -3.28 -0.52 -4.76
C LEU A 187 -3.58 -0.72 -3.27
N GLY A 188 -4.78 -0.36 -2.88
CA GLY A 188 -5.31 -0.50 -1.52
C GLY A 188 -6.62 -1.27 -1.47
N TYR A 189 -7.24 -1.27 -0.31
CA TYR A 189 -8.49 -1.97 -0.03
C TYR A 189 -9.62 -1.00 0.22
N ASP A 190 -10.86 -1.37 -0.12
CA ASP A 190 -12.04 -0.64 0.37
C ASP A 190 -12.31 -1.05 1.82
N TYR A 191 -11.67 -0.35 2.75
CA TYR A 191 -11.74 -0.64 4.19
C TYR A 191 -13.16 -0.58 4.76
N ASP A 192 -14.03 0.23 4.19
CA ASP A 192 -15.43 0.30 4.64
C ASP A 192 -16.23 -0.96 4.31
N ARG A 193 -15.85 -1.62 3.23
CA ARG A 193 -16.54 -2.79 2.73
C ARG A 193 -15.94 -4.09 3.23
N ASN A 194 -14.62 -4.20 3.22
CA ASN A 194 -13.90 -5.43 3.54
C ASN A 194 -13.54 -5.55 5.01
N GLY A 195 -13.80 -4.54 5.83
CA GLY A 195 -13.41 -4.53 7.24
C GLY A 195 -11.97 -4.13 7.50
N GLY A 196 -11.12 -4.24 6.55
CA GLY A 196 -9.77 -3.70 6.39
C GLY A 196 -8.77 -3.86 7.53
N GLY A 197 -7.54 -3.59 7.23
CA GLY A 197 -6.44 -3.56 8.17
C GLY A 197 -5.42 -4.66 7.95
N ASP A 198 -4.79 -5.09 9.04
CA ASP A 198 -3.68 -6.04 8.97
C ASP A 198 -4.13 -7.44 8.51
N GLU A 199 -5.37 -7.83 8.80
CA GLU A 199 -5.97 -9.08 8.34
C GLU A 199 -6.02 -9.17 6.81
N GLU A 200 -6.54 -8.12 6.16
CA GLU A 200 -6.57 -8.04 4.68
C GLU A 200 -5.17 -8.06 4.07
N ARG A 201 -4.23 -7.38 4.70
CA ARG A 201 -2.83 -7.36 4.24
C ARG A 201 -2.18 -8.73 4.36
N LEU A 202 -2.33 -9.41 5.50
CA LEU A 202 -1.77 -10.75 5.69
C LEU A 202 -2.40 -11.77 4.73
N ASP A 203 -3.71 -11.69 4.54
CA ASP A 203 -4.41 -12.58 3.62
C ASP A 203 -3.84 -12.47 2.20
N LYS A 204 -3.67 -11.25 1.66
CA LYS A 204 -3.20 -11.03 0.29
C LYS A 204 -1.69 -11.17 0.15
N PHE A 205 -0.93 -10.60 1.09
CA PHE A 205 0.53 -10.56 0.93
C PHE A 205 1.24 -11.84 1.36
N ILE A 206 0.59 -12.71 2.15
CA ILE A 206 1.24 -13.89 2.74
C ILE A 206 0.48 -15.18 2.43
N ILE A 207 -0.85 -15.18 2.59
CA ILE A 207 -1.65 -16.43 2.53
C ILE A 207 -2.08 -16.72 1.09
N ARG A 208 -2.77 -15.79 0.45
CA ARG A 208 -3.29 -15.92 -0.92
C ARG A 208 -2.46 -15.14 -1.94
N GLN A 209 -1.14 -15.32 -1.87
CA GLN A 209 -0.20 -14.60 -2.73
C GLN A 209 -0.43 -14.86 -4.21
N LYS A 210 -0.78 -16.10 -4.56
CA LYS A 210 -1.02 -16.46 -5.96
C LYS A 210 -2.23 -15.72 -6.51
N GLU A 211 -3.35 -15.82 -5.82
CA GLU A 211 -4.61 -15.19 -6.22
C GLU A 211 -4.46 -13.66 -6.30
N PHE A 212 -3.69 -13.10 -5.38
CA PHE A 212 -3.43 -11.67 -5.40
C PHE A 212 -2.49 -11.25 -6.55
N LEU A 213 -1.53 -12.09 -6.91
CA LEU A 213 -0.69 -11.85 -8.09
C LEU A 213 -1.48 -12.04 -9.38
N ASP A 214 -2.38 -13.04 -9.44
CA ASP A 214 -3.31 -13.22 -10.57
C ASP A 214 -4.12 -11.92 -10.78
N PHE A 215 -4.75 -11.40 -9.72
CA PHE A 215 -5.51 -10.15 -9.77
C PHE A 215 -4.64 -8.95 -10.25
N ILE A 216 -3.44 -8.78 -9.69
CA ILE A 216 -2.58 -7.66 -10.09
C ILE A 216 -2.18 -7.77 -11.55
N THR A 217 -1.79 -8.95 -12.00
CA THR A 217 -1.25 -9.16 -13.34
C THR A 217 -2.33 -9.19 -14.40
N ASP A 218 -3.37 -10.01 -14.18
CA ASP A 218 -4.34 -10.31 -15.22
C ASP A 218 -5.54 -9.36 -15.23
N ASP A 219 -5.92 -8.80 -14.08
CA ASP A 219 -7.06 -7.90 -14.01
C ASP A 219 -6.64 -6.44 -13.91
N LEU A 220 -5.88 -6.08 -12.87
CA LEU A 220 -5.53 -4.69 -12.63
C LEU A 220 -4.62 -4.12 -13.71
N MET A 221 -3.45 -4.72 -13.92
CA MET A 221 -2.46 -4.13 -14.83
C MET A 221 -2.87 -4.23 -16.30
N ARG A 222 -3.61 -5.26 -16.69
CA ARG A 222 -4.23 -5.31 -18.02
C ARG A 222 -5.29 -4.21 -18.19
N THR A 223 -6.12 -3.97 -17.16
CA THR A 223 -7.08 -2.86 -17.17
C THR A 223 -6.35 -1.52 -17.28
N VAL A 224 -5.25 -1.32 -16.55
CA VAL A 224 -4.43 -0.10 -16.68
C VAL A 224 -3.87 0.04 -18.10
N ALA A 225 -3.30 -1.02 -18.68
CA ALA A 225 -2.73 -1.01 -20.03
C ALA A 225 -3.75 -0.79 -21.15
N LEU A 226 -5.00 -1.18 -20.94
CA LEU A 226 -6.08 -0.92 -21.89
C LEU A 226 -6.54 0.55 -21.91
N ASN A 227 -6.32 1.28 -20.83
CA ASN A 227 -6.78 2.66 -20.67
C ASN A 227 -5.64 3.70 -20.78
N TYR A 228 -4.40 3.28 -20.57
CA TYR A 228 -3.22 4.14 -20.59
C TYR A 228 -2.09 3.46 -21.38
N LYS A 229 -1.36 4.25 -22.16
CA LYS A 229 -0.16 3.73 -22.81
C LYS A 229 0.95 3.57 -21.79
N ILE A 230 1.30 2.34 -21.46
CA ILE A 230 2.31 2.02 -20.46
C ILE A 230 3.54 1.37 -21.07
N ASP A 231 4.71 1.67 -20.49
CA ASP A 231 5.99 1.06 -20.80
C ASP A 231 6.31 0.01 -19.74
N GLU A 232 5.91 -1.23 -19.99
CA GLU A 232 6.13 -2.36 -19.08
C GLU A 232 7.62 -2.63 -18.87
N SER A 233 8.46 -2.34 -19.88
CA SER A 233 9.92 -2.61 -19.83
C SER A 233 10.64 -1.77 -18.78
N ARG A 234 10.00 -0.73 -18.25
CA ARG A 234 10.52 0.15 -17.20
C ARG A 234 9.60 0.25 -15.99
N SER A 235 8.43 -0.38 -16.03
CA SER A 235 7.48 -0.34 -14.93
C SER A 235 7.99 -1.04 -13.68
N VAL A 236 7.57 -0.52 -12.52
CA VAL A 236 8.08 -0.86 -11.18
C VAL A 236 6.97 -1.43 -10.31
N PHE A 237 7.26 -2.50 -9.59
CA PHE A 237 6.48 -3.00 -8.48
C PHE A 237 7.16 -2.63 -7.17
N PHE A 238 6.50 -1.86 -6.31
CA PHE A 238 7.00 -1.50 -4.98
C PHE A 238 6.17 -2.12 -3.86
N GLY A 239 6.86 -2.80 -2.95
CA GLY A 239 6.32 -3.29 -1.69
C GLY A 239 7.26 -3.06 -0.52
N HIS A 240 6.68 -2.89 0.68
CA HIS A 240 7.42 -2.70 1.92
C HIS A 240 6.82 -3.55 3.05
N SER A 241 7.64 -4.09 3.95
CA SER A 241 7.20 -4.97 5.03
C SER A 241 6.51 -6.23 4.48
N CYS A 242 5.27 -6.51 4.84
CA CYS A 242 4.48 -7.59 4.21
C CYS A 242 4.34 -7.39 2.69
N GLY A 243 4.17 -6.15 2.22
CA GLY A 243 4.19 -5.82 0.80
C GLY A 243 5.54 -6.09 0.13
N GLY A 244 6.66 -5.92 0.87
CA GLY A 244 8.00 -6.29 0.41
C GLY A 244 8.16 -7.80 0.26
N THR A 245 7.62 -8.57 1.18
CA THR A 245 7.53 -10.04 1.08
C THR A 245 6.73 -10.47 -0.13
N PHE A 246 5.61 -9.80 -0.39
CA PHE A 246 4.81 -10.06 -1.57
C PHE A 246 5.50 -9.62 -2.87
N SER A 247 6.24 -8.51 -2.86
CA SER A 247 7.06 -8.09 -4.02
C SER A 247 8.09 -9.16 -4.40
N HIS A 248 8.71 -9.81 -3.41
CA HIS A 248 9.58 -10.96 -3.64
C HIS A 248 8.83 -12.15 -4.25
N TYR A 249 7.64 -12.48 -3.72
CA TYR A 249 6.80 -13.52 -4.29
C TYR A 249 6.44 -13.23 -5.75
N ALA A 250 6.02 -11.99 -6.03
CA ALA A 250 5.64 -11.54 -7.37
C ALA A 250 6.83 -11.63 -8.37
N LEU A 251 8.02 -11.18 -7.95
CA LEU A 251 9.24 -11.34 -8.73
C LEU A 251 9.49 -12.81 -9.10
N CYS A 252 9.51 -13.68 -8.08
CA CYS A 252 9.92 -15.08 -8.23
C CYS A 252 8.87 -15.97 -8.92
N ASN A 253 7.68 -15.44 -9.18
CA ASN A 253 6.61 -16.11 -9.93
C ASN A 253 6.20 -15.36 -11.21
N SER A 254 6.89 -14.27 -11.57
CA SER A 254 6.58 -13.49 -12.78
C SER A 254 6.64 -14.32 -14.05
N ASP A 255 7.53 -15.30 -14.12
CA ASP A 255 7.72 -16.22 -15.25
C ASP A 255 6.50 -17.12 -15.52
N ARG A 256 5.55 -17.19 -14.59
CA ARG A 256 4.34 -18.02 -14.71
C ARG A 256 3.22 -17.31 -15.46
N TYR A 257 3.39 -16.02 -15.80
CA TYR A 257 2.40 -15.20 -16.48
C TYR A 257 2.88 -14.85 -17.89
N GLU A 258 1.97 -14.93 -18.85
CA GLU A 258 2.23 -14.47 -20.21
C GLU A 258 2.42 -12.95 -20.25
N TYR A 259 1.57 -12.22 -19.54
CA TYR A 259 1.69 -10.78 -19.37
C TYR A 259 2.55 -10.47 -18.15
N GLN A 260 3.65 -9.73 -18.36
CA GLN A 260 4.60 -9.37 -17.31
C GLN A 260 4.71 -7.84 -17.23
N PRO A 261 3.82 -7.20 -16.45
CA PRO A 261 3.71 -5.73 -16.41
C PRO A 261 4.90 -5.02 -15.77
N PHE A 262 5.79 -5.74 -15.10
CA PHE A 262 6.90 -5.14 -14.36
C PHE A 262 8.25 -5.72 -14.79
N ALA A 263 9.20 -4.81 -15.08
CA ALA A 263 10.60 -5.15 -15.28
C ALA A 263 11.46 -4.89 -14.03
N ARG A 264 10.92 -4.14 -13.06
CA ARG A 264 11.64 -3.67 -11.88
C ARG A 264 10.87 -3.95 -10.61
N TYR A 265 11.56 -4.37 -9.55
CA TYR A 265 10.97 -4.73 -8.27
C TYR A 265 11.71 -4.06 -7.13
N ILE A 266 10.99 -3.37 -6.25
CA ILE A 266 11.52 -2.78 -5.02
C ILE A 266 10.96 -3.55 -3.82
N MET A 267 11.86 -4.03 -2.98
CA MET A 267 11.57 -4.82 -1.79
C MET A 267 12.13 -4.13 -0.56
N GLY A 268 11.28 -3.40 0.16
CA GLY A 268 11.68 -2.70 1.38
C GLY A 268 11.39 -3.53 2.63
N SER A 269 12.37 -3.67 3.52
CA SER A 269 12.23 -4.28 4.86
C SER A 269 11.30 -5.49 4.89
N MET A 270 11.58 -6.48 4.08
CA MET A 270 10.73 -7.65 3.88
C MET A 270 10.45 -8.38 5.19
N ALA A 271 9.19 -8.63 5.48
CA ALA A 271 8.75 -9.32 6.69
C ALA A 271 8.66 -10.84 6.47
N PHE A 272 9.75 -11.50 6.06
CA PHE A 272 9.79 -12.94 5.79
C PHE A 272 9.45 -13.80 7.01
N TRP A 273 9.61 -13.27 8.21
CA TRP A 273 9.19 -13.92 9.44
C TRP A 273 7.70 -14.30 9.45
N ASN A 274 6.86 -13.64 8.66
CA ASN A 274 5.45 -14.02 8.50
C ASN A 274 5.26 -15.44 7.95
N TYR A 275 6.26 -16.01 7.29
CA TYR A 275 6.22 -17.39 6.84
C TYR A 275 6.45 -18.40 7.97
N TYR A 276 7.01 -17.97 9.11
CA TYR A 276 7.37 -18.85 10.23
C TYR A 276 6.42 -18.76 11.41
N HIS A 277 5.77 -17.62 11.58
CA HIS A 277 4.97 -17.35 12.78
C HIS A 277 3.54 -17.04 12.41
N SER A 278 2.64 -17.88 12.86
CA SER A 278 1.23 -17.50 12.93
C SER A 278 1.03 -16.50 14.05
N PHE A 279 0.68 -15.27 13.71
CA PHE A 279 0.28 -14.26 14.71
C PHE A 279 -0.98 -14.63 15.46
N ASP A 280 -1.84 -15.38 14.81
CA ASP A 280 -3.07 -15.89 15.38
C ASP A 280 -3.34 -17.25 14.77
N GLU A 281 -3.43 -18.29 15.60
CA GLU A 281 -3.82 -19.63 15.19
C GLU A 281 -5.19 -19.67 14.48
N GLN A 282 -5.99 -18.56 14.58
CA GLN A 282 -7.29 -18.43 13.93
C GLN A 282 -7.21 -17.81 12.54
N LEU A 283 -6.18 -16.99 12.27
CA LEU A 283 -5.97 -16.33 10.97
C LEU A 283 -5.00 -17.13 10.08
N TYR A 284 -4.20 -17.98 10.68
CA TYR A 284 -3.12 -18.67 10.03
C TYR A 284 -3.42 -20.16 10.02
N ASP A 285 -3.82 -20.68 8.87
CA ASP A 285 -3.81 -22.12 8.67
C ASP A 285 -2.43 -22.53 8.15
N PRO A 286 -1.56 -23.11 8.99
CA PRO A 286 -0.24 -23.54 8.56
C PRO A 286 -0.28 -24.63 7.47
N SER A 287 -1.46 -25.21 7.20
CA SER A 287 -1.65 -26.14 6.07
C SER A 287 -1.66 -25.44 4.72
N VAL A 288 -1.86 -24.11 4.68
CA VAL A 288 -1.87 -23.31 3.44
C VAL A 288 -0.44 -22.99 2.99
N ILE A 289 0.49 -22.78 3.94
CA ILE A 289 1.92 -22.64 3.63
C ILE A 289 2.59 -23.99 3.75
N THR A 290 2.64 -24.69 2.64
CA THR A 290 3.17 -26.07 2.58
C THR A 290 4.69 -26.14 2.77
N ASP A 291 5.42 -25.06 2.47
CA ASP A 291 6.85 -24.92 2.64
C ASP A 291 7.22 -23.49 3.03
N PRO A 292 7.37 -23.19 4.35
CA PRO A 292 7.70 -21.84 4.81
C PRO A 292 9.09 -21.38 4.37
N TYR A 293 9.94 -22.27 3.87
CA TYR A 293 11.28 -21.94 3.38
C TYR A 293 11.37 -21.82 1.86
N ALA A 294 10.25 -21.98 1.16
CA ALA A 294 10.23 -21.83 -0.30
C ALA A 294 10.79 -20.47 -0.77
N TYR A 295 10.64 -19.42 0.04
CA TYR A 295 11.19 -18.10 -0.28
C TYR A 295 12.72 -18.09 -0.36
N THR A 296 13.44 -18.93 0.40
CA THR A 296 14.91 -19.01 0.34
C THR A 296 15.45 -19.72 -0.89
N ARG A 297 14.55 -20.33 -1.66
CA ARG A 297 14.81 -20.93 -2.97
C ARG A 297 14.14 -20.13 -4.10
N GLU A 298 13.74 -18.91 -3.82
CA GLU A 298 13.04 -18.03 -4.76
C GLU A 298 11.87 -18.75 -5.45
N PHE A 299 11.09 -19.52 -4.67
CA PHE A 299 9.94 -20.32 -5.15
C PHE A 299 10.26 -21.15 -6.38
N ASP A 300 11.45 -21.78 -6.38
CA ASP A 300 11.99 -22.61 -7.46
C ASP A 300 12.09 -21.87 -8.82
N TYR A 301 12.25 -20.54 -8.82
CA TYR A 301 12.38 -19.75 -10.03
C TYR A 301 13.57 -20.20 -10.87
N PHE A 302 14.73 -20.38 -10.24
CA PHE A 302 15.97 -20.78 -10.92
C PHE A 302 16.02 -22.26 -11.30
N ASP A 303 15.08 -23.08 -10.83
CA ASP A 303 14.88 -24.43 -11.34
C ASP A 303 14.12 -24.43 -12.68
N ARG A 304 13.36 -23.36 -12.95
CA ARG A 304 12.58 -23.17 -14.18
C ARG A 304 13.28 -22.28 -15.20
N ASN A 305 14.17 -21.41 -14.75
CA ASN A 305 14.80 -20.37 -15.57
C ASN A 305 16.31 -20.34 -15.36
N GLU A 306 17.08 -20.17 -16.42
CA GLU A 306 18.54 -20.04 -16.35
C GLU A 306 18.98 -18.70 -15.76
N ALA A 307 18.19 -17.64 -15.95
CA ALA A 307 18.45 -16.28 -15.48
C ALA A 307 17.17 -15.54 -15.16
N MET A 308 17.28 -14.48 -14.37
CA MET A 308 16.20 -13.56 -14.05
C MET A 308 16.47 -12.21 -14.74
N ASP A 309 15.73 -11.94 -15.81
CA ASP A 309 15.83 -10.68 -16.57
C ASP A 309 14.92 -9.61 -15.92
N LYS A 310 15.23 -9.25 -14.68
CA LYS A 310 14.54 -8.23 -13.88
C LYS A 310 15.56 -7.40 -13.12
N ASN A 311 15.27 -6.13 -12.91
CA ASN A 311 16.05 -5.26 -12.03
C ASN A 311 15.45 -5.28 -10.64
N VAL A 312 16.27 -5.52 -9.62
CA VAL A 312 15.82 -5.72 -8.23
C VAL A 312 16.51 -4.74 -7.31
N PHE A 313 15.74 -3.95 -6.58
CA PHE A 313 16.23 -3.08 -5.54
C PHE A 313 15.75 -3.56 -4.17
N ILE A 314 16.69 -3.93 -3.31
CA ILE A 314 16.44 -4.42 -1.96
C ILE A 314 16.89 -3.36 -0.97
N CYS A 315 16.08 -3.04 0.03
CA CYS A 315 16.46 -2.07 1.04
C CYS A 315 15.88 -2.39 2.42
N ALA A 316 16.58 -1.90 3.45
CA ALA A 316 16.13 -2.00 4.84
C ALA A 316 16.71 -0.87 5.69
N GLY A 317 16.08 -0.59 6.83
CA GLY A 317 16.63 0.30 7.83
C GLY A 317 17.69 -0.40 8.69
N GLY A 318 18.87 0.20 8.86
CA GLY A 318 19.98 -0.39 9.61
C GLY A 318 19.69 -0.61 11.09
N ARG A 319 18.71 0.11 11.65
CA ARG A 319 18.27 -0.05 13.05
C ARG A 319 17.19 -1.10 13.24
N GLU A 320 16.77 -1.79 12.19
CA GLU A 320 15.86 -2.94 12.25
C GLU A 320 16.54 -4.23 12.74
N ASN A 321 17.82 -4.17 13.03
CA ASN A 321 18.63 -5.28 13.57
C ASN A 321 18.33 -5.61 15.04
N ARG A 322 17.37 -4.97 15.67
CA ARG A 322 16.92 -5.40 16.99
C ARG A 322 16.19 -6.72 16.80
N SER A 323 16.76 -7.78 17.38
CA SER A 323 16.11 -9.05 17.51
C SER A 323 14.71 -8.83 18.07
N PHE A 324 13.72 -9.07 17.26
CA PHE A 324 12.39 -9.33 17.77
C PHE A 324 12.45 -10.75 18.34
N GLU A 325 13.16 -10.93 19.47
CA GLU A 325 13.36 -12.23 20.12
C GLU A 325 12.06 -12.99 20.29
N ASP A 326 10.94 -12.25 20.42
CA ASP A 326 9.60 -12.82 20.52
C ASP A 326 8.96 -13.16 19.17
N CYS A 327 9.47 -12.65 18.05
CA CYS A 327 8.89 -12.83 16.73
C CYS A 327 9.73 -13.73 15.81
N TYR A 328 11.04 -13.78 15.99
CA TYR A 328 11.96 -14.53 15.16
C TYR A 328 12.61 -15.64 16.02
N GLY A 329 12.09 -16.84 15.94
CA GLY A 329 12.61 -17.97 16.69
C GLY A 329 14.11 -18.27 16.48
N ASP A 330 14.75 -17.70 15.45
CA ASP A 330 16.11 -17.96 15.01
C ASP A 330 17.03 -16.73 14.98
N ASN A 331 16.70 -15.62 15.65
CA ASN A 331 17.52 -14.41 15.73
C ASN A 331 17.87 -13.75 14.38
N LYS A 332 17.17 -14.04 13.30
CA LYS A 332 17.39 -13.35 12.02
C LYS A 332 16.74 -11.99 12.05
N ASN A 333 17.47 -10.98 11.61
CA ASN A 333 16.94 -9.62 11.47
C ASN A 333 16.68 -9.27 10.00
N MET A 334 15.89 -8.23 9.75
CA MET A 334 15.50 -7.85 8.38
C MET A 334 16.68 -7.51 7.48
N THR A 335 17.76 -6.93 8.03
CA THR A 335 18.96 -6.60 7.23
C THR A 335 19.74 -7.83 6.84
N GLU A 336 19.82 -8.85 7.71
CA GLU A 336 20.45 -10.13 7.38
C GLU A 336 19.67 -10.88 6.31
N GLU A 337 18.33 -10.89 6.40
CA GLU A 337 17.48 -11.50 5.38
C GLU A 337 17.53 -10.75 4.04
N ALA A 338 17.56 -9.41 4.07
CA ALA A 338 17.75 -8.59 2.88
C ALA A 338 19.11 -8.87 2.22
N THR A 339 20.18 -8.98 3.03
CA THR A 339 21.52 -9.31 2.54
C THR A 339 21.57 -10.71 1.95
N ALA A 340 20.98 -11.70 2.63
CA ALA A 340 20.95 -13.07 2.15
C ALA A 340 20.17 -13.20 0.83
N LEU A 341 19.05 -12.50 0.68
CA LEU A 341 18.31 -12.45 -0.58
C LEU A 341 19.17 -11.83 -1.69
N TYR A 342 19.79 -10.68 -1.43
CA TYR A 342 20.68 -10.04 -2.40
C TYR A 342 21.79 -10.99 -2.85
N GLU A 343 22.47 -11.67 -1.91
CA GLU A 343 23.54 -12.62 -2.21
C GLU A 343 23.05 -13.80 -3.06
N ARG A 344 21.85 -14.32 -2.80
CA ARG A 344 21.25 -15.38 -3.62
C ARG A 344 20.97 -14.89 -5.03
N LEU A 345 20.34 -13.73 -5.19
CA LEU A 345 20.00 -13.19 -6.52
C LEU A 345 21.24 -12.92 -7.38
N ILE A 346 22.27 -12.26 -6.81
CA ILE A 346 23.50 -11.99 -7.56
C ILE A 346 24.28 -13.27 -7.89
N SER A 347 24.16 -14.32 -7.06
CA SER A 347 24.80 -15.62 -7.35
C SER A 347 24.23 -16.29 -8.60
N HIS A 348 23.01 -15.93 -9.00
CA HIS A 348 22.35 -16.35 -10.23
C HIS A 348 22.48 -15.31 -11.36
N GLY A 349 23.26 -14.23 -11.15
CA GLY A 349 23.48 -13.20 -12.16
C GLY A 349 22.33 -12.20 -12.33
N THR A 350 21.38 -12.15 -11.40
CA THR A 350 20.30 -11.15 -11.40
C THR A 350 20.88 -9.75 -11.20
N ASP A 351 20.37 -8.76 -11.95
CA ASP A 351 20.68 -7.35 -11.73
C ASP A 351 19.99 -6.85 -10.44
N ALA A 352 20.72 -6.90 -9.34
CA ALA A 352 20.21 -6.58 -8.03
C ALA A 352 21.10 -5.55 -7.31
N GLU A 353 20.48 -4.65 -6.56
CA GLU A 353 21.11 -3.67 -5.69
C GLU A 353 20.58 -3.82 -4.26
N LEU A 354 21.48 -3.73 -3.27
CA LEU A 354 21.13 -3.69 -1.85
C LEU A 354 21.54 -2.35 -1.25
N LYS A 355 20.59 -1.68 -0.57
CA LYS A 355 20.86 -0.45 0.17
C LYS A 355 20.35 -0.52 1.60
N ILE A 356 21.25 -0.43 2.56
CA ILE A 356 20.92 -0.33 3.99
C ILE A 356 20.97 1.14 4.40
N TYR A 357 19.88 1.64 4.96
CA TYR A 357 19.76 3.01 5.50
C TYR A 357 20.15 2.98 6.97
N GLU A 358 21.44 3.12 7.26
CA GLU A 358 22.14 2.79 8.53
C GLU A 358 21.48 3.34 9.80
N ASP A 359 21.05 4.60 9.79
CA ASP A 359 20.46 5.24 10.96
C ASP A 359 18.94 5.20 11.01
N CYS A 360 18.31 4.42 10.11
CA CYS A 360 16.88 4.39 9.93
C CYS A 360 16.24 3.14 10.55
N TYR A 361 14.99 3.32 10.98
CA TYR A 361 14.06 2.27 11.41
C TYR A 361 13.15 1.86 10.25
N HIS A 362 12.25 0.93 10.51
CA HIS A 362 11.35 0.29 9.56
C HIS A 362 10.67 1.21 8.52
N ASN A 363 10.23 2.39 8.90
CA ASN A 363 9.40 3.23 8.03
C ASN A 363 10.03 4.57 7.64
N ASN A 364 11.02 5.07 8.38
CA ASN A 364 11.44 6.46 8.27
C ASN A 364 12.45 6.74 7.14
N TYR A 365 12.87 5.71 6.42
CA TYR A 365 13.74 5.84 5.25
C TYR A 365 12.97 5.77 3.92
N VAL A 366 11.69 5.34 3.95
CA VAL A 366 10.96 4.99 2.73
C VAL A 366 10.79 6.17 1.78
N GLU A 367 10.52 7.37 2.30
CA GLU A 367 10.41 8.57 1.46
C GLU A 367 11.71 8.90 0.73
N ASP A 368 12.82 8.92 1.46
CA ASP A 368 14.15 9.19 0.89
C ASP A 368 14.55 8.08 -0.09
N MET A 369 14.24 6.83 0.24
CA MET A 369 14.48 5.69 -0.63
C MET A 369 13.73 5.83 -1.96
N LEU A 370 12.45 6.18 -1.93
CA LEU A 370 11.65 6.36 -3.15
C LEU A 370 12.21 7.49 -4.02
N LYS A 371 12.58 8.61 -3.41
CA LYS A 371 13.19 9.74 -4.12
C LYS A 371 14.54 9.38 -4.73
N ASP A 372 15.41 8.72 -3.97
CA ASP A 372 16.74 8.28 -4.45
C ASP A 372 16.58 7.29 -5.61
N TYR A 373 15.73 6.28 -5.44
CA TYR A 373 15.46 5.28 -6.46
C TYR A 373 14.96 5.90 -7.77
N LEU A 374 13.97 6.79 -7.68
CA LEU A 374 13.40 7.45 -8.86
C LEU A 374 14.44 8.33 -9.57
N LYS A 375 15.23 9.11 -8.85
CA LYS A 375 16.30 9.94 -9.44
C LYS A 375 17.38 9.10 -10.13
N GLN A 376 17.71 7.95 -9.57
CA GLN A 376 18.73 7.04 -10.13
C GLN A 376 18.22 6.31 -11.38
N ASN A 377 16.98 5.84 -11.35
CA ASN A 377 16.45 4.93 -12.37
C ASN A 377 15.56 5.60 -13.44
N PHE A 378 15.11 6.81 -13.16
CA PHE A 378 14.24 7.61 -14.04
C PHE A 378 14.78 9.04 -14.18
N PRO A 379 16.06 9.22 -14.58
CA PRO A 379 16.61 10.56 -14.77
C PRO A 379 15.82 11.30 -15.85
N PRO A 380 15.80 12.66 -15.81
CA PRO A 380 15.08 13.45 -16.80
C PRO A 380 15.61 13.18 -18.20
N GLU A 381 14.72 13.20 -19.20
CA GLU A 381 15.10 13.10 -20.60
C GLU A 381 16.15 14.18 -20.95
N ASP A 382 17.22 13.77 -21.60
CA ASP A 382 18.25 14.70 -22.08
C ASP A 382 17.68 15.54 -23.24
N LYS A 383 17.21 16.76 -22.92
CA LYS A 383 16.64 17.71 -23.89
C LYS A 383 17.66 18.21 -24.96
N THR A 384 18.90 17.73 -24.91
CA THR A 384 19.97 18.18 -25.83
C THR A 384 20.05 17.35 -27.11
N GLN A 385 19.23 16.31 -27.27
CA GLN A 385 19.27 15.41 -28.43
C GLN A 385 18.16 15.67 -29.48
N ASN A 386 17.46 16.79 -29.43
CA ASN A 386 16.48 17.22 -30.47
C ASN A 386 17.02 18.35 -31.33
#